data_47d31cd0d1b69c0a4c656dbaee66ced0
#
_entry.id   47d31cd0d1b69c0a4c656dbaee66ced0
#
_cell.length_a   1.000
_cell.length_b   1.000
_cell.length_c   1.000
_cell.angle_alpha   90.00
_cell.angle_beta   90.00
_cell.angle_gamma   90.00
#
_symmetry.space_group_name_H-M   'P 1'
#
loop_
_entity.id
_entity.type
_entity.pdbx_description
1 polymer ?
#
loop_
_entity_poly.entity_id
_entity_poly.type
_entity_poly.pdbx_seq_one_letter_code
_entity_poly.pdbx_strand_id
1 'polypeptide(L)'
;MYSLDEVKKVDPEVAQAIIDEENRQNSHIELIASENWVSKAVMAAMGSPFTNKYAEGYSGKRYYGGCANIDKVESLAIEEAVRL
;
A
#
# COMPACT_ATOMS: atom_id res chain seq x y z
N MET A 1 -0.05 13.23 -6.62
CA MET A 1 -0.03 11.98 -5.85
C MET A 1 -0.65 12.22 -4.48
N TYR A 2 -1.24 11.23 -3.92
CA TYR A 2 -1.87 11.32 -2.60
C TYR A 2 -0.80 11.49 -1.52
N SER A 3 -0.97 12.48 -0.64
CA SER A 3 0.05 12.85 0.34
C SER A 3 -0.58 13.17 1.70
N LEU A 4 0.28 13.31 2.71
CA LEU A 4 -0.13 13.74 4.04
C LEU A 4 -0.80 15.12 4.02
N ASP A 5 -0.41 16.00 3.10
CA ASP A 5 -1.01 17.32 2.96
C ASP A 5 -2.50 17.24 2.63
N GLU A 6 -2.91 16.25 1.84
CA GLU A 6 -4.33 16.04 1.53
C GLU A 6 -5.11 15.65 2.79
N VAL A 7 -4.54 14.78 3.62
CA VAL A 7 -5.16 14.40 4.90
C VAL A 7 -5.25 15.60 5.83
N LYS A 8 -4.18 16.39 5.90
CA LYS A 8 -4.10 17.56 6.77
C LYS A 8 -5.17 18.61 6.43
N LYS A 9 -5.47 18.79 5.15
CA LYS A 9 -6.50 19.72 4.70
C LYS A 9 -7.90 19.29 5.12
N VAL A 10 -8.15 17.98 5.14
CA VAL A 10 -9.48 17.43 5.46
C VAL A 10 -9.64 17.20 6.95
N ASP A 11 -8.64 16.63 7.60
CA ASP A 11 -8.68 16.31 9.03
C ASP A 11 -7.28 16.45 9.64
N PRO A 12 -6.99 17.62 10.24
CA PRO A 12 -5.69 17.85 10.87
C PRO A 12 -5.40 16.90 12.04
N GLU A 13 -6.39 16.41 12.74
CA GLU A 13 -6.20 15.50 13.87
C GLU A 13 -5.72 14.14 13.38
N VAL A 14 -6.29 13.64 12.28
CA VAL A 14 -5.84 12.39 11.66
C VAL A 14 -4.42 12.57 11.13
N ALA A 15 -4.14 13.69 10.47
CA ALA A 15 -2.78 13.96 9.97
C ALA A 15 -1.77 13.99 11.11
N GLN A 16 -2.11 14.60 12.23
CA GLN A 16 -1.22 14.64 13.39
C GLN A 16 -0.99 13.23 13.97
N ALA A 17 -2.02 12.41 14.02
CA ALA A 17 -1.91 11.02 14.47
C ALA A 17 -0.95 10.22 13.57
N ILE A 18 -0.97 10.45 12.26
CA ILE A 18 -0.04 9.80 11.31
C ILE A 18 1.41 10.24 11.60
N ILE A 19 1.61 11.52 11.83
CA ILE A 19 2.93 12.06 12.17
C ILE A 19 3.44 11.47 13.49
N ASP A 20 2.58 11.41 14.49
CA ASP A 20 2.92 10.87 15.79
C ASP A 20 3.29 9.38 15.70
N GLU A 21 2.56 8.62 14.89
CA GLU A 21 2.84 7.21 14.66
C GLU A 21 4.16 7.01 13.91
N GLU A 22 4.45 7.83 12.91
CA GLU A 22 5.74 7.79 12.23
C GLU A 22 6.89 8.04 13.20
N ASN A 23 6.75 9.03 14.08
CA ASN A 23 7.75 9.32 15.11
C ASN A 23 7.88 8.17 16.10
N ARG A 24 6.78 7.55 16.50
CA ARG A 24 6.80 6.40 17.39
C ARG A 24 7.58 5.24 16.77
N GLN A 25 7.27 4.90 15.53
CA GLN A 25 7.95 3.82 14.82
C GLN A 25 9.45 4.10 14.68
N ASN A 26 9.83 5.35 14.37
CA ASN A 26 11.24 5.74 14.20
C ASN A 26 12.02 5.74 15.51
N SER A 27 11.37 5.89 16.65
CA SER A 27 12.03 6.01 17.96
C SER A 27 12.00 4.74 18.80
N HIS A 28 11.37 3.68 18.35
CA HIS A 28 11.22 2.43 19.09
C HIS A 28 11.70 1.24 18.26
N ILE A 29 12.07 0.16 18.96
CA ILE A 29 12.39 -1.12 18.31
C ILE A 29 11.11 -1.94 18.27
N GLU A 30 10.70 -2.35 17.08
CA GLU A 30 9.52 -3.20 16.90
C GLU A 30 9.90 -4.67 17.05
N LEU A 31 9.28 -5.33 18.03
CA LEU A 31 9.56 -6.74 18.32
C LEU A 31 8.47 -7.70 17.82
N ILE A 32 7.41 -7.15 17.22
CA ILE A 32 6.35 -7.96 16.64
C ILE A 32 6.73 -8.31 15.19
N ALA A 33 6.98 -9.59 14.93
CA ALA A 33 7.49 -10.04 13.63
C ALA A 33 6.58 -9.68 12.44
N SER A 34 5.27 -9.61 12.66
CA SER A 34 4.30 -9.24 11.62
C SER A 34 4.26 -7.74 11.32
N GLU A 35 4.91 -6.92 12.12
CA GLU A 35 4.94 -5.46 11.93
C GLU A 35 6.25 -5.02 11.29
N ASN A 36 6.59 -5.65 10.17
CA ASN A 36 7.78 -5.31 9.43
C ASN A 36 7.61 -3.97 8.69
N TRP A 37 8.69 -3.22 8.60
CA TRP A 37 8.68 -1.93 7.92
C TRP A 37 8.53 -2.11 6.41
N VAL A 38 7.59 -1.34 5.86
CA VAL A 38 7.31 -1.34 4.43
C VAL A 38 8.15 -0.25 3.77
N SER A 39 8.67 -0.53 2.57
CA SER A 39 9.42 0.49 1.82
C SER A 39 8.51 1.65 1.42
N LYS A 40 9.12 2.81 1.18
CA LYS A 40 8.38 4.00 0.73
C LYS A 40 7.65 3.75 -0.58
N ALA A 41 8.25 2.97 -1.48
CA ALA A 41 7.65 2.64 -2.78
C ALA A 41 6.39 1.78 -2.61
N VAL A 42 6.45 0.76 -1.74
CA VAL A 42 5.29 -0.09 -1.46
C VAL A 42 4.18 0.72 -0.78
N MET A 43 4.54 1.57 0.18
CA MET A 43 3.58 2.43 0.86
C MET A 43 2.87 3.36 -0.12
N ALA A 44 3.62 3.96 -1.05
CA ALA A 44 3.05 4.82 -2.10
C ALA A 44 2.13 4.06 -3.04
N ALA A 45 2.50 2.82 -3.40
CA ALA A 45 1.65 1.98 -4.25
C ALA A 45 0.34 1.62 -3.56
N MET A 46 0.37 1.33 -2.27
CA MET A 46 -0.83 1.02 -1.48
C MET A 46 -1.78 2.21 -1.37
N GLY A 47 -1.24 3.44 -1.29
CA GLY A 47 -2.01 4.67 -1.24
C GLY A 47 -2.35 5.25 -2.62
N SER A 48 -2.23 4.47 -3.68
CA SER A 48 -2.53 4.85 -5.05
C SER A 48 -3.98 4.49 -5.43
N PRO A 49 -4.42 4.81 -6.67
CA PRO A 49 -5.75 4.41 -7.14
C PRO A 49 -6.02 2.89 -7.08
N PHE A 50 -5.00 2.05 -6.98
CA PHE A 50 -5.18 0.62 -6.76
C PHE A 50 -5.99 0.32 -5.50
N THR A 51 -5.96 1.21 -4.51
CA THR A 51 -6.78 1.10 -3.30
C THR A 51 -8.28 1.03 -3.62
N ASN A 52 -8.70 1.65 -4.70
CA ASN A 52 -10.12 1.69 -5.11
C ASN A 52 -10.55 0.43 -5.88
N LYS A 53 -9.61 -0.41 -6.30
CA LYS A 53 -9.92 -1.51 -7.22
C LYS A 53 -10.10 -2.82 -6.47
N TYR A 54 -11.27 -3.40 -6.61
CA TYR A 54 -11.56 -4.75 -6.13
C TYR A 54 -11.19 -5.76 -7.21
N ALA A 55 -10.34 -6.72 -6.88
CA ALA A 55 -9.75 -7.63 -7.86
C ALA A 55 -9.83 -9.10 -7.42
N GLU A 56 -10.97 -9.48 -6.87
CA GLU A 56 -11.21 -10.87 -6.47
C GLU A 56 -11.01 -11.83 -7.63
N GLY A 57 -10.31 -12.92 -7.38
CA GLY A 57 -9.93 -13.91 -8.40
C GLY A 57 -8.44 -13.84 -8.71
N TYR A 58 -8.07 -14.35 -9.87
CA TYR A 58 -6.68 -14.41 -10.33
C TYR A 58 -6.52 -13.68 -11.67
N SER A 59 -5.32 -13.33 -12.01
CA SER A 59 -5.00 -12.68 -13.29
C SER A 59 -5.62 -13.46 -14.45
N GLY A 60 -6.39 -12.77 -15.28
CA GLY A 60 -7.12 -13.37 -16.38
C GLY A 60 -8.43 -14.09 -16.00
N LYS A 61 -8.70 -14.25 -14.71
CA LYS A 61 -9.88 -14.94 -14.18
C LYS A 61 -10.49 -14.18 -13.01
N ARG A 62 -10.87 -12.92 -13.25
CA ARG A 62 -11.44 -12.04 -12.24
C ARG A 62 -12.96 -12.12 -12.20
N TYR A 63 -13.51 -11.93 -11.01
CA TYR A 63 -14.97 -11.81 -10.85
C TYR A 63 -15.48 -10.43 -11.31
N TYR A 64 -14.61 -9.43 -11.38
CA TYR A 64 -14.97 -8.06 -11.75
C TYR A 64 -14.16 -7.59 -12.97
N GLY A 65 -14.76 -6.68 -13.74
CA GLY A 65 -14.07 -6.05 -14.86
C GLY A 65 -13.08 -4.98 -14.43
N GLY A 66 -12.27 -4.51 -15.37
CA GLY A 66 -11.35 -3.39 -15.13
C GLY A 66 -10.09 -3.76 -14.37
N CYS A 67 -9.66 -5.00 -14.41
CA CYS A 67 -8.51 -5.49 -13.66
C CYS A 67 -7.22 -5.59 -14.50
N ALA A 68 -7.20 -5.04 -15.72
CA ALA A 68 -6.04 -5.18 -16.61
C ALA A 68 -4.73 -4.68 -15.99
N ASN A 69 -4.77 -3.56 -15.28
CA ASN A 69 -3.57 -2.99 -14.65
C ASN A 69 -3.19 -3.74 -13.37
N ILE A 70 -4.16 -4.20 -12.61
CA ILE A 70 -3.92 -5.05 -11.45
C ILE A 70 -3.27 -6.37 -11.90
N ASP A 71 -3.75 -6.93 -13.00
CA ASP A 71 -3.19 -8.16 -13.56
C ASP A 71 -1.71 -7.99 -13.93
N LYS A 72 -1.32 -6.83 -14.45
CA LYS A 72 0.09 -6.54 -14.75
C LYS A 72 0.96 -6.60 -13.51
N VAL A 73 0.52 -5.98 -12.42
CA VAL A 73 1.27 -5.95 -11.16
C VAL A 73 1.37 -7.35 -10.57
N GLU A 74 0.27 -8.08 -10.54
CA GLU A 74 0.25 -9.45 -10.01
C GLU A 74 1.15 -10.38 -10.83
N SER A 75 1.09 -10.27 -12.16
CA SER A 75 1.94 -11.09 -13.05
C SER A 75 3.42 -10.76 -12.87
N LEU A 76 3.77 -9.47 -12.71
CA LEU A 76 5.15 -9.07 -12.42
C LEU A 76 5.64 -9.64 -11.10
N ALA A 77 4.80 -9.63 -10.07
CA ALA A 77 5.14 -10.18 -8.76
C ALA A 77 5.41 -11.70 -8.86
N ILE A 78 4.59 -12.42 -9.63
CA ILE A 78 4.77 -13.86 -9.85
C ILE A 78 6.10 -14.12 -10.60
N GLU A 79 6.37 -13.35 -11.66
CA GLU A 79 7.61 -13.47 -12.42
C GLU A 79 8.84 -13.27 -11.54
N GLU A 80 8.84 -12.25 -10.69
CA GLU A 80 9.94 -11.98 -9.78
C GLU A 80 10.10 -13.08 -8.74
N ALA A 81 9.01 -13.60 -8.19
CA ALA A 81 9.04 -14.70 -7.25
C ALA A 81 9.64 -15.98 -7.88
N VAL A 82 9.28 -16.27 -9.13
CA VAL A 82 9.79 -17.42 -9.86
C VAL A 82 11.28 -17.27 -10.17
N ARG A 83 11.73 -16.03 -10.44
CA ARG A 83 13.14 -15.73 -10.73
C ARG A 83 14.07 -15.95 -9.53
N LEU A 84 13.57 -15.80 -8.31
CA LEU A 84 14.32 -16.02 -7.08
C LEU A 84 14.54 -17.51 -6.83
#